data_9034642ea3b55fe2518f58968b42c38f
#
_entry.id   9034642ea3b55fe2518f58968b42c38f
#
_cell.length_a   1.000
_cell.length_b   1.000
_cell.length_c   1.000
_cell.angle_alpha   90.00
_cell.angle_beta   90.00
_cell.angle_gamma   90.00
#
_symmetry.space_group_name_H-M   'P 1'
#
loop_
_entity.id
_entity.type
_entity.pdbx_description
1 polymer ?
#
loop_
_entity_poly.entity_id
_entity_poly.type
_entity_poly.pdbx_seq_one_letter_code
_entity_poly.pdbx_strand_id
1 'polypeptide(L)'
;QYHIELVNASGNGNIPARYQDRYNSDSYDIVLVFCDTEKKPYEQYNDIKRKINEFHGIDNIADSLIIFGNPCTMQIVSKHWTDENLNTPAKPVNAPLIKHFTGVENYKAKANQIEKVMQFITKENYYDMKRRVQNLESDDSIKGSSNFKRFLKYLESDNSSWIEEINKRLLSEAE
;
A
#
# COMPACT_ATOMS: atom_id res chain seq x y z
N GLN A 1 -10.90 4.01 -17.89
CA GLN A 1 -10.97 4.79 -16.64
C GLN A 1 -11.47 3.86 -15.53
N TYR A 2 -10.75 3.81 -14.39
CA TYR A 2 -11.13 3.01 -13.23
C TYR A 2 -12.03 3.81 -12.28
N HIS A 3 -13.03 3.15 -11.69
CA HIS A 3 -13.73 3.65 -10.52
C HIS A 3 -13.07 3.04 -9.28
N ILE A 4 -12.58 3.89 -8.36
CA ILE A 4 -11.83 3.45 -7.17
C ILE A 4 -12.63 3.82 -5.93
N GLU A 5 -12.96 2.83 -5.11
CA GLU A 5 -13.50 3.01 -3.77
C GLU A 5 -12.42 2.75 -2.74
N LEU A 6 -12.25 3.67 -1.78
CA LEU A 6 -11.31 3.52 -0.67
C LEU A 6 -12.07 3.11 0.59
N VAL A 7 -11.70 1.97 1.15
CA VAL A 7 -12.30 1.43 2.36
C VAL A 7 -11.30 1.45 3.50
N ASN A 8 -11.62 2.18 4.56
CA ASN A 8 -10.80 2.21 5.77
C ASN A 8 -11.02 0.94 6.59
N ALA A 9 -9.96 0.15 6.78
CA ALA A 9 -10.00 -1.05 7.61
C ALA A 9 -9.99 -0.75 9.12
N SER A 10 -9.72 0.50 9.52
CA SER A 10 -9.62 0.91 10.94
C SER A 10 -8.55 0.13 11.72
N GLY A 11 -7.43 -0.13 11.06
CA GLY A 11 -6.26 -0.84 11.60
C GLY A 11 -5.93 -2.12 10.86
N ASN A 12 -4.64 -2.45 10.83
CA ASN A 12 -4.12 -3.60 10.08
C ASN A 12 -4.76 -4.93 10.50
N GLY A 13 -5.08 -5.11 11.79
CA GLY A 13 -5.72 -6.34 12.29
C GLY A 13 -7.11 -6.62 11.67
N ASN A 14 -7.80 -5.60 11.19
CA ASN A 14 -9.11 -5.73 10.57
C ASN A 14 -9.04 -5.96 9.04
N ILE A 15 -7.87 -5.82 8.44
CA ILE A 15 -7.70 -5.92 6.97
C ILE A 15 -8.23 -7.24 6.42
N PRO A 16 -7.90 -8.42 6.96
CA PRO A 16 -8.39 -9.68 6.39
C PRO A 16 -9.92 -9.77 6.37
N ALA A 17 -10.59 -9.39 7.47
CA ALA A 17 -12.04 -9.41 7.53
C ALA A 17 -12.67 -8.42 6.54
N ARG A 18 -12.15 -7.19 6.47
CA ARG A 18 -12.62 -6.18 5.51
C ARG A 18 -12.39 -6.59 4.06
N TYR A 19 -11.25 -7.20 3.78
CA TYR A 19 -10.97 -7.77 2.46
C TYR A 19 -12.02 -8.83 2.07
N GLN A 20 -12.27 -9.80 2.96
CA GLN A 20 -13.26 -10.86 2.73
C GLN A 20 -14.66 -10.30 2.51
N ASP A 21 -15.09 -9.36 3.35
CA ASP A 21 -16.40 -8.69 3.21
C ASP A 21 -16.55 -8.03 1.84
N ARG A 22 -15.52 -7.33 1.37
CA ARG A 22 -15.57 -6.64 0.08
C ARG A 22 -15.46 -7.60 -1.10
N TYR A 23 -14.63 -8.61 -1.00
CA TYR A 23 -14.53 -9.65 -2.01
C TYR A 23 -15.87 -10.39 -2.18
N ASN A 24 -16.48 -10.81 -1.07
CA ASN A 24 -17.76 -11.54 -1.08
C ASN A 24 -18.97 -10.68 -1.47
N SER A 25 -18.85 -9.36 -1.48
CA SER A 25 -19.96 -8.48 -1.89
C SER A 25 -20.25 -8.54 -3.38
N ASP A 26 -19.33 -9.09 -4.18
CA ASP A 26 -19.44 -9.20 -5.64
C ASP A 26 -19.67 -7.85 -6.36
N SER A 27 -19.27 -6.76 -5.68
CA SER A 27 -19.53 -5.39 -6.14
C SER A 27 -18.32 -4.77 -6.84
N TYR A 28 -17.19 -5.47 -6.88
CA TYR A 28 -15.91 -4.97 -7.38
C TYR A 28 -15.28 -5.96 -8.34
N ASP A 29 -14.70 -5.46 -9.44
CA ASP A 29 -13.93 -6.27 -10.37
C ASP A 29 -12.66 -6.82 -9.72
N ILE A 30 -12.10 -6.11 -8.75
CA ILE A 30 -10.96 -6.54 -7.94
C ILE A 30 -10.94 -5.79 -6.60
N VAL A 31 -10.47 -6.47 -5.57
CA VAL A 31 -10.18 -5.89 -4.25
C VAL A 31 -8.69 -5.99 -3.99
N LEU A 32 -8.05 -4.84 -3.75
CA LEU A 32 -6.64 -4.76 -3.38
C LEU A 32 -6.50 -4.28 -1.93
N VAL A 33 -5.43 -4.70 -1.29
CA VAL A 33 -5.08 -4.29 0.08
C VAL A 33 -3.92 -3.31 0.02
N PHE A 34 -4.01 -2.23 0.81
CA PHE A 34 -2.88 -1.36 1.12
C PHE A 34 -2.55 -1.47 2.59
N CYS A 35 -1.31 -1.83 2.92
CA CYS A 35 -0.91 -1.95 4.32
C CYS A 35 0.57 -1.68 4.57
N ASP A 36 0.87 -1.43 5.84
CA ASP A 36 2.21 -1.30 6.36
C ASP A 36 2.78 -2.69 6.69
N THR A 37 4.10 -2.89 6.46
CA THR A 37 4.77 -4.11 6.96
C THR A 37 5.08 -4.02 8.44
N GLU A 38 5.16 -2.80 8.97
CA GLU A 38 5.62 -2.48 10.31
C GLU A 38 7.09 -2.90 10.52
N LYS A 39 7.49 -3.13 11.74
CA LYS A 39 8.85 -3.59 12.08
C LYS A 39 8.99 -5.10 12.03
N LYS A 40 10.21 -5.58 11.78
CA LYS A 40 10.52 -7.01 11.92
C LYS A 40 10.11 -7.54 13.30
N PRO A 41 9.62 -8.79 13.37
CA PRO A 41 9.57 -9.81 12.32
C PRO A 41 8.32 -9.75 11.41
N TYR A 42 7.64 -8.60 11.28
CA TYR A 42 6.47 -8.40 10.42
C TYR A 42 5.25 -9.30 10.74
N GLU A 43 5.05 -9.60 12.03
CA GLU A 43 4.03 -10.57 12.48
C GLU A 43 2.64 -10.28 11.93
N GLN A 44 2.18 -9.05 12.08
CA GLN A 44 0.84 -8.66 11.64
C GLN A 44 0.71 -8.67 10.11
N TYR A 45 1.73 -8.21 9.40
CA TYR A 45 1.77 -8.24 7.94
C TYR A 45 1.75 -9.68 7.41
N ASN A 46 2.57 -10.55 7.99
CA ASN A 46 2.59 -11.97 7.63
C ASN A 46 1.26 -12.67 7.94
N ASP A 47 0.60 -12.31 9.04
CA ASP A 47 -0.74 -12.83 9.37
C ASP A 47 -1.80 -12.37 8.37
N ILE A 48 -1.73 -11.12 7.89
CA ILE A 48 -2.60 -10.63 6.82
C ILE A 48 -2.40 -11.45 5.55
N LYS A 49 -1.16 -11.66 5.10
CA LYS A 49 -0.83 -12.48 3.91
C LYS A 49 -1.37 -13.91 4.06
N ARG A 50 -1.09 -14.53 5.20
CA ARG A 50 -1.54 -15.91 5.50
C ARG A 50 -3.07 -16.01 5.41
N LYS A 51 -3.80 -15.10 6.06
CA LYS A 51 -5.28 -15.12 6.08
C LYS A 51 -5.89 -14.89 4.69
N ILE A 52 -5.30 -14.05 3.85
CA ILE A 52 -5.74 -13.86 2.48
C ILE A 52 -5.48 -15.12 1.64
N ASN A 53 -4.31 -15.74 1.78
CA ASN A 53 -4.00 -16.99 1.10
C ASN A 53 -4.97 -18.12 1.53
N GLU A 54 -5.21 -18.28 2.83
CA GLU A 54 -6.14 -19.26 3.39
C GLU A 54 -7.58 -19.04 2.91
N PHE A 55 -8.01 -17.77 2.83
CA PHE A 55 -9.36 -17.43 2.36
C PHE A 55 -9.60 -17.88 0.92
N HIS A 56 -8.61 -17.73 0.05
CA HIS A 56 -8.70 -18.19 -1.34
C HIS A 56 -8.29 -19.66 -1.53
N GLY A 57 -7.63 -20.27 -0.56
CA GLY A 57 -7.04 -21.60 -0.72
C GLY A 57 -5.87 -21.65 -1.70
N ILE A 58 -5.21 -20.52 -1.95
CA ILE A 58 -4.17 -20.36 -2.96
C ILE A 58 -2.89 -19.84 -2.33
N ASP A 59 -1.80 -20.59 -2.49
CA ASP A 59 -0.50 -20.18 -1.98
C ASP A 59 0.01 -18.92 -2.69
N ASN A 60 0.49 -17.97 -1.89
CA ASN A 60 1.12 -16.73 -2.36
C ASN A 60 0.21 -15.78 -3.18
N ILE A 61 -1.11 -15.98 -3.19
CA ILE A 61 -2.04 -15.07 -3.88
C ILE A 61 -2.02 -13.67 -3.26
N ALA A 62 -1.79 -13.58 -1.95
CA ALA A 62 -1.67 -12.31 -1.23
C ALA A 62 -0.60 -11.39 -1.83
N ASP A 63 0.48 -11.94 -2.39
CA ASP A 63 1.54 -11.14 -3.04
C ASP A 63 1.04 -10.40 -4.29
N SER A 64 0.00 -10.91 -4.93
CA SER A 64 -0.65 -10.23 -6.07
C SER A 64 -1.68 -9.18 -5.64
N LEU A 65 -2.25 -9.32 -4.45
CA LEU A 65 -3.36 -8.52 -3.95
C LEU A 65 -2.92 -7.38 -3.01
N ILE A 66 -1.73 -7.49 -2.40
CA ILE A 66 -1.26 -6.52 -1.43
C ILE A 66 -0.30 -5.52 -2.08
N ILE A 67 -0.58 -4.25 -1.85
CA ILE A 67 0.34 -3.14 -2.06
C ILE A 67 0.85 -2.72 -0.68
N PHE A 68 2.16 -2.73 -0.50
CA PHE A 68 2.76 -2.49 0.81
C PHE A 68 3.75 -1.32 0.82
N GLY A 69 3.94 -0.73 1.99
CA GLY A 69 5.07 0.13 2.33
C GLY A 69 5.86 -0.46 3.49
N ASN A 70 7.16 -0.63 3.33
CA ASN A 70 8.07 -1.09 4.36
C ASN A 70 8.97 0.08 4.84
N PRO A 71 8.91 0.52 6.07
CA PRO A 71 8.13 -0.05 7.19
C PRO A 71 6.67 0.40 7.25
N CYS A 72 6.30 1.44 6.53
CA CYS A 72 4.94 1.98 6.53
C CYS A 72 4.63 2.75 5.24
N THR A 73 3.36 3.07 5.01
CA THR A 73 2.87 3.80 3.83
C THR A 73 3.55 5.16 3.64
N MET A 74 4.06 5.77 4.72
CA MET A 74 4.85 7.01 4.63
C MET A 74 6.13 6.83 3.80
N GLN A 75 6.64 5.61 3.62
CA GLN A 75 7.73 5.33 2.69
C GLN A 75 7.36 5.75 1.26
N ILE A 76 6.12 5.54 0.85
CA ILE A 76 5.63 5.95 -0.47
C ILE A 76 5.38 7.47 -0.50
N VAL A 77 4.71 7.98 0.53
CA VAL A 77 4.38 9.42 0.62
C VAL A 77 5.63 10.28 0.64
N SER A 78 6.67 9.91 1.37
CA SER A 78 7.93 10.66 1.43
C SER A 78 8.63 10.79 0.07
N LYS A 79 8.36 9.86 -0.86
CA LYS A 79 8.93 9.91 -2.22
C LYS A 79 8.47 11.10 -3.06
N HIS A 80 7.44 11.82 -2.63
CA HIS A 80 7.11 13.10 -3.24
C HIS A 80 8.26 14.13 -3.09
N TRP A 81 9.09 14.01 -2.04
CA TRP A 81 10.08 15.04 -1.69
C TRP A 81 11.52 14.53 -1.60
N THR A 82 11.73 13.25 -1.29
CA THR A 82 13.08 12.72 -1.02
C THR A 82 13.30 11.32 -1.53
N ASP A 83 14.56 11.00 -1.84
CA ASP A 83 15.01 9.64 -2.13
C ASP A 83 15.35 8.84 -0.86
N GLU A 84 15.39 9.48 0.31
CA GLU A 84 15.68 8.81 1.57
C GLU A 84 14.64 7.77 1.93
N ASN A 85 15.09 6.62 2.42
CA ASN A 85 14.23 5.55 2.89
C ASN A 85 13.97 5.69 4.39
N LEU A 86 12.72 5.48 4.78
CA LEU A 86 12.35 5.39 6.18
C LEU A 86 12.94 4.13 6.81
N ASN A 87 13.41 4.26 8.04
CA ASN A 87 14.05 3.16 8.78
C ASN A 87 13.16 2.52 9.84
N THR A 88 12.02 3.14 10.14
CA THR A 88 11.13 2.72 11.22
C THR A 88 9.70 3.19 10.93
N PRO A 89 8.66 2.47 11.38
CA PRO A 89 7.29 2.95 11.35
C PRO A 89 7.00 3.99 12.45
N ALA A 90 7.95 4.23 13.36
CA ALA A 90 7.76 5.10 14.50
C ALA A 90 7.53 6.56 14.08
N LYS A 91 6.30 7.03 14.24
CA LYS A 91 5.88 8.39 13.87
C LYS A 91 6.75 9.50 14.47
N PRO A 92 7.18 9.45 15.76
CA PRO A 92 8.06 10.47 16.32
C PRO A 92 9.43 10.56 15.62
N VAL A 93 9.94 9.43 15.11
CA VAL A 93 11.22 9.39 14.39
C VAL A 93 11.08 9.99 12.99
N ASN A 94 9.93 9.78 12.34
CA ASN A 94 9.65 10.28 10.99
C ASN A 94 9.13 11.73 10.98
N ALA A 95 8.65 12.24 12.12
CA ALA A 95 8.06 13.58 12.23
C ALA A 95 9.01 14.72 11.80
N PRO A 96 10.32 14.72 12.08
CA PRO A 96 11.24 15.73 11.58
C PRO A 96 11.32 15.79 10.06
N LEU A 97 11.29 14.65 9.38
CA LEU A 97 11.29 14.58 7.91
C LEU A 97 10.00 15.20 7.35
N ILE A 98 8.86 14.83 7.91
CA ILE A 98 7.56 15.39 7.51
C ILE A 98 7.52 16.90 7.73
N LYS A 99 8.00 17.38 8.89
CA LYS A 99 8.09 18.81 9.20
C LYS A 99 8.97 19.54 8.19
N HIS A 100 10.10 18.97 7.81
CA HIS A 100 11.03 19.59 6.87
C HIS A 100 10.35 19.90 5.52
N PHE A 101 9.57 18.99 4.99
CA PHE A 101 8.94 19.15 3.67
C PHE A 101 7.56 19.83 3.71
N THR A 102 6.83 19.74 4.81
CA THR A 102 5.43 20.17 4.87
C THR A 102 5.15 21.22 5.96
N GLY A 103 6.11 21.50 6.82
CA GLY A 103 5.89 22.37 7.99
C GLY A 103 4.96 21.78 9.07
N VAL A 104 4.43 20.56 8.87
CA VAL A 104 3.54 19.92 9.84
C VAL A 104 4.33 19.41 11.04
N GLU A 105 4.11 20.06 12.18
CA GLU A 105 4.81 19.73 13.42
C GLU A 105 4.20 18.53 14.16
N ASN A 106 5.05 17.81 14.88
CA ASN A 106 4.65 16.70 15.75
C ASN A 106 3.71 15.71 15.07
N TYR A 107 4.05 15.32 13.85
CA TYR A 107 3.22 14.43 13.03
C TYR A 107 2.94 13.08 13.73
N LYS A 108 1.66 12.78 13.90
CA LYS A 108 1.13 11.57 14.55
C LYS A 108 0.11 10.82 13.69
N ALA A 109 0.06 11.15 12.40
CA ALA A 109 -0.89 10.60 11.43
C ALA A 109 -2.37 10.81 11.83
N LYS A 110 -2.70 11.92 12.48
CA LYS A 110 -4.08 12.33 12.71
C LYS A 110 -4.69 12.85 11.40
N ALA A 111 -5.99 12.67 11.20
CA ALA A 111 -6.67 13.05 9.95
C ALA A 111 -6.36 14.49 9.51
N ASN A 112 -6.48 15.45 10.41
CA ASN A 112 -6.17 16.85 10.14
C ASN A 112 -4.69 17.12 9.80
N GLN A 113 -3.77 16.28 10.25
CA GLN A 113 -2.35 16.37 9.89
C GLN A 113 -2.09 15.75 8.52
N ILE A 114 -2.76 14.64 8.22
CA ILE A 114 -2.70 14.00 6.91
C ILE A 114 -3.21 14.97 5.84
N GLU A 115 -4.36 15.60 6.06
CA GLU A 115 -4.92 16.62 5.16
C GLU A 115 -3.93 17.76 4.90
N LYS A 116 -3.25 18.25 5.95
CA LYS A 116 -2.22 19.29 5.79
C LYS A 116 -1.03 18.79 4.97
N VAL A 117 -0.54 17.59 5.20
CA VAL A 117 0.55 16.98 4.41
C VAL A 117 0.14 16.87 2.95
N MET A 118 -1.07 16.41 2.67
CA MET A 118 -1.59 16.25 1.31
C MET A 118 -1.66 17.57 0.52
N GLN A 119 -1.83 18.71 1.19
CA GLN A 119 -1.82 20.04 0.55
C GLN A 119 -0.45 20.40 -0.07
N PHE A 120 0.62 19.74 0.36
CA PHE A 120 1.97 19.92 -0.17
C PHE A 120 2.29 18.98 -1.35
N ILE A 121 1.37 18.10 -1.73
CA ILE A 121 1.51 17.26 -2.92
C ILE A 121 1.04 18.07 -4.14
N THR A 122 2.00 18.47 -4.95
CA THR A 122 1.79 19.15 -6.22
C THR A 122 1.87 18.16 -7.39
N LYS A 123 1.45 18.60 -8.57
CA LYS A 123 1.62 17.81 -9.79
C LYS A 123 3.10 17.49 -10.08
N GLU A 124 3.99 18.43 -9.80
CA GLU A 124 5.43 18.27 -10.03
C GLU A 124 6.01 17.18 -9.10
N ASN A 125 5.80 17.32 -7.77
CA ASN A 125 6.35 16.33 -6.84
C ASN A 125 5.62 14.97 -6.92
N TYR A 126 4.41 14.91 -7.48
CA TYR A 126 3.79 13.64 -7.83
C TYR A 126 4.59 12.90 -8.94
N TYR A 127 5.05 13.60 -9.98
CA TYR A 127 5.93 12.99 -10.99
C TYR A 127 7.28 12.57 -10.40
N ASP A 128 7.81 13.36 -9.48
CA ASP A 128 9.01 12.98 -8.72
C ASP A 128 8.80 11.70 -7.92
N MET A 129 7.68 11.59 -7.22
CA MET A 129 7.32 10.36 -6.50
C MET A 129 7.23 9.16 -7.47
N LYS A 130 6.56 9.30 -8.61
CA LYS A 130 6.49 8.24 -9.62
C LYS A 130 7.88 7.76 -10.05
N ARG A 131 8.81 8.68 -10.30
CA ARG A 131 10.19 8.36 -10.67
C ARG A 131 10.93 7.65 -9.53
N ARG A 132 10.81 8.14 -8.29
CA ARG A 132 11.51 7.59 -7.13
C ARG A 132 11.02 6.20 -6.74
N VAL A 133 9.72 5.93 -6.81
CA VAL A 133 9.19 4.61 -6.47
C VAL A 133 9.60 3.51 -7.46
N GLN A 134 10.01 3.85 -8.70
CA GLN A 134 10.56 2.87 -9.63
C GLN A 134 11.87 2.24 -9.10
N ASN A 135 12.62 2.99 -8.31
CA ASN A 135 13.91 2.55 -7.76
C ASN A 135 13.76 1.76 -6.44
N LEU A 136 12.55 1.65 -5.89
CA LEU A 136 12.33 0.88 -4.68
C LEU A 136 12.36 -0.62 -4.98
N GLU A 137 12.99 -1.37 -4.07
CA GLU A 137 12.86 -2.82 -4.07
C GLU A 137 11.40 -3.23 -3.86
N SER A 138 10.98 -4.30 -4.53
CA SER A 138 9.61 -4.84 -4.43
C SER A 138 9.51 -6.05 -3.50
N ASP A 139 10.61 -6.47 -2.90
CA ASP A 139 10.65 -7.53 -1.89
C ASP A 139 10.25 -6.95 -0.54
N ASP A 140 9.18 -7.45 0.04
CA ASP A 140 8.60 -6.98 1.30
C ASP A 140 9.47 -7.27 2.53
N SER A 141 10.46 -8.13 2.42
CA SER A 141 11.46 -8.42 3.46
C SER A 141 12.58 -7.37 3.54
N ILE A 142 12.72 -6.55 2.51
CA ILE A 142 13.77 -5.52 2.41
C ILE A 142 13.28 -4.22 3.04
N LYS A 143 14.07 -3.70 3.97
CA LYS A 143 13.80 -2.42 4.62
C LYS A 143 13.80 -1.26 3.61
N GLY A 144 12.80 -0.42 3.67
CA GLY A 144 12.65 0.71 2.75
C GLY A 144 12.02 0.33 1.40
N SER A 145 11.55 -0.89 1.25
CA SER A 145 10.92 -1.38 0.02
C SER A 145 9.45 -0.97 -0.12
N SER A 146 8.94 -1.09 -1.32
CA SER A 146 7.51 -1.00 -1.64
C SER A 146 7.26 -1.55 -3.05
N ASN A 147 6.14 -2.20 -3.26
CA ASN A 147 5.66 -2.61 -4.57
C ASN A 147 4.68 -1.59 -5.20
N PHE A 148 4.63 -0.37 -4.72
CA PHE A 148 3.70 0.67 -5.18
C PHE A 148 3.83 0.97 -6.67
N LYS A 149 5.04 0.82 -7.25
CA LYS A 149 5.26 0.94 -8.71
C LYS A 149 4.37 0.00 -9.53
N ARG A 150 4.03 -1.18 -8.98
CA ARG A 150 3.08 -2.11 -9.61
C ARG A 150 1.67 -1.52 -9.67
N PHE A 151 1.21 -0.90 -8.60
CA PHE A 151 -0.09 -0.25 -8.55
C PHE A 151 -0.16 0.93 -9.53
N LEU A 152 0.88 1.76 -9.60
CA LEU A 152 0.96 2.83 -10.60
C LEU A 152 0.85 2.29 -12.03
N LYS A 153 1.56 1.18 -12.32
CA LYS A 153 1.46 0.52 -13.63
C LYS A 153 0.04 0.05 -13.94
N TYR A 154 -0.68 -0.47 -12.94
CA TYR A 154 -2.08 -0.85 -13.10
C TYR A 154 -2.97 0.35 -13.44
N LEU A 155 -2.84 1.44 -12.69
CA LEU A 155 -3.63 2.67 -12.92
C LEU A 155 -3.34 3.34 -14.27
N GLU A 156 -2.13 3.20 -14.78
CA GLU A 156 -1.69 3.80 -16.05
C GLU A 156 -1.88 2.87 -17.25
N SER A 157 -2.36 1.66 -17.02
CA SER A 157 -2.69 0.72 -18.09
C SER A 157 -3.89 1.21 -18.91
N ASP A 158 -3.76 1.11 -20.22
CA ASP A 158 -4.84 1.49 -21.15
C ASP A 158 -6.04 0.52 -21.11
N ASN A 159 -5.86 -0.64 -20.49
CA ASN A 159 -6.87 -1.69 -20.38
C ASN A 159 -6.88 -2.33 -18.99
N SER A 160 -7.88 -3.15 -18.74
CA SER A 160 -8.08 -3.87 -17.47
C SER A 160 -7.52 -5.31 -17.47
N SER A 161 -6.71 -5.69 -18.43
CA SER A 161 -6.19 -7.07 -18.55
C SER A 161 -5.47 -7.57 -17.29
N TRP A 162 -4.83 -6.69 -16.55
CA TRP A 162 -4.21 -7.03 -15.27
C TRP A 162 -5.22 -7.52 -14.21
N ILE A 163 -6.47 -7.00 -14.23
CA ILE A 163 -7.56 -7.47 -13.37
C ILE A 163 -7.94 -8.90 -13.77
N GLU A 164 -8.10 -9.13 -15.07
CA GLU A 164 -8.43 -10.46 -15.61
C GLU A 164 -7.34 -11.50 -15.28
N GLU A 165 -6.07 -11.10 -15.36
CA GLU A 165 -4.93 -11.95 -15.01
C GLU A 165 -4.94 -12.36 -13.53
N ILE A 166 -5.24 -11.42 -12.62
CA ILE A 166 -5.34 -11.72 -11.19
C ILE A 166 -6.57 -12.61 -10.94
N ASN A 167 -7.72 -12.27 -11.53
CA ASN A 167 -8.96 -13.04 -11.35
C ASN A 167 -8.85 -14.47 -11.91
N LYS A 168 -8.14 -14.68 -13.01
CA LYS A 168 -7.85 -16.04 -13.49
C LYS A 168 -7.12 -16.88 -12.46
N ARG A 169 -6.15 -16.28 -11.74
CA ARG A 169 -5.46 -16.99 -10.65
C ARG A 169 -6.39 -17.29 -9.48
N LEU A 170 -7.29 -16.36 -9.14
CA LEU A 170 -8.28 -16.56 -8.08
C LEU A 170 -9.32 -17.65 -8.41
N LEU A 171 -9.59 -17.88 -9.68
CA LEU A 171 -10.58 -18.85 -10.14
C LEU A 171 -9.98 -20.21 -10.51
N SER A 172 -8.72 -20.25 -10.97
CA SER A 172 -8.10 -21.47 -11.54
C SER A 172 -7.76 -22.56 -10.53
N GLU A 173 -7.79 -22.26 -9.23
CA GLU A 173 -7.51 -23.23 -8.16
C GLU A 173 -8.74 -23.48 -7.27
N ALA A 174 -9.91 -22.96 -7.68
CA ALA A 174 -11.19 -23.23 -7.01
C ALA A 174 -11.90 -24.50 -7.55
N GLU A 175 -11.28 -25.19 -8.52
CA GLU A 175 -11.70 -26.50 -9.04
C GLU A 175 -10.81 -27.63 -8.44
#